data_3b64934aa7ae29f3c95602407d294d3a
#
_entry.id   3b64934aa7ae29f3c95602407d294d3a
#
_cell.length_a   1.000
_cell.length_b   1.000
_cell.length_c   1.000
_cell.angle_alpha   90.00
_cell.angle_beta   90.00
_cell.angle_gamma   90.00
#
_symmetry.space_group_name_H-M   'P 1'
#
loop_
_entity.id
_entity.type
_entity.pdbx_description
1 polymer ?
#
loop_
_entity_poly.entity_id
_entity_poly.type
_entity_poly.pdbx_seq_one_letter_code
_entity_poly.pdbx_strand_id
1 'polypeptide(L)'
;MKIHASGEDYLEALLVLQKKLGMVRSVDVARYMEVSKPSVCYAVGTLREGGFLTTDENHYIHLTDLGWDVAEKIYERHCFFTHQLISVGVNPQIAEVDACRMEHAVNDESFQKLKEHAMREIASQKIDNIFDDFPVKK
;
A
#
# COMPACT_ATOMS: atom_id res chain seq x y z
N MET A 1 -0.50 8.66 16.58
CA MET A 1 0.26 9.47 15.64
C MET A 1 -0.33 9.42 14.26
N LYS A 2 -0.43 10.59 13.65
CA LYS A 2 -1.00 10.65 12.33
C LYS A 2 0.10 10.50 11.30
N ILE A 3 -0.11 9.65 10.32
CA ILE A 3 0.86 9.44 9.26
C ILE A 3 0.42 10.20 8.04
N HIS A 4 1.34 10.99 7.47
CA HIS A 4 1.05 11.71 6.22
C HIS A 4 0.96 10.71 5.07
N ALA A 5 0.29 11.14 4.00
CA ALA A 5 0.13 10.29 2.82
C ALA A 5 1.46 9.73 2.34
N SER A 6 2.51 10.59 2.30
CA SER A 6 3.80 10.10 1.82
C SER A 6 4.42 9.08 2.77
N GLY A 7 4.15 9.20 4.08
CA GLY A 7 4.61 8.18 5.03
C GLY A 7 3.96 6.84 4.76
N GLU A 8 2.68 6.85 4.46
CA GLU A 8 1.97 5.63 4.10
C GLU A 8 2.50 5.04 2.80
N ASP A 9 2.84 5.89 1.83
CA ASP A 9 3.44 5.43 0.58
C ASP A 9 4.74 4.70 0.84
N TYR A 10 5.58 5.23 1.74
CA TYR A 10 6.83 4.58 2.07
C TYR A 10 6.61 3.24 2.77
N LEU A 11 5.62 3.16 3.66
CA LEU A 11 5.32 1.91 4.34
C LEU A 11 4.82 0.87 3.35
N GLU A 12 3.99 1.27 2.42
CA GLU A 12 3.51 0.36 1.38
C GLU A 12 4.65 -0.12 0.50
N ALA A 13 5.55 0.79 0.12
CA ALA A 13 6.72 0.42 -0.68
C ALA A 13 7.59 -0.58 0.05
N LEU A 14 7.78 -0.39 1.36
CA LEU A 14 8.57 -1.32 2.16
C LEU A 14 7.91 -2.69 2.21
N LEU A 15 6.60 -2.75 2.33
CA LEU A 15 5.88 -4.02 2.31
C LEU A 15 6.11 -4.76 1.00
N VAL A 16 5.93 -4.07 -0.11
CA VAL A 16 6.09 -4.66 -1.44
C VAL A 16 7.53 -5.13 -1.64
N LEU A 17 8.49 -4.28 -1.27
CA LEU A 17 9.90 -4.62 -1.46
C LEU A 17 10.35 -5.77 -0.58
N GLN A 18 9.83 -5.84 0.65
CA GLN A 18 10.19 -6.93 1.53
C GLN A 18 9.70 -8.26 0.97
N LYS A 19 8.52 -8.27 0.37
CA LYS A 19 8.01 -9.49 -0.26
C LYS A 19 8.81 -9.87 -1.49
N LYS A 20 9.35 -8.88 -2.20
CA LYS A 20 10.14 -9.16 -3.40
C LYS A 20 11.58 -9.51 -3.11
N LEU A 21 12.23 -8.76 -2.23
CA LEU A 21 13.66 -8.85 -2.03
C LEU A 21 14.07 -9.56 -0.75
N GLY A 22 13.18 -9.62 0.22
CA GLY A 22 13.48 -10.16 1.54
C GLY A 22 14.16 -9.15 2.45
N MET A 23 15.25 -8.55 2.00
CA MET A 23 16.01 -7.57 2.76
C MET A 23 16.00 -6.25 1.99
N VAL A 24 15.68 -5.16 2.67
CA VAL A 24 15.46 -3.87 2.03
C VAL A 24 16.33 -2.79 2.65
N ARG A 25 17.00 -2.03 1.81
CA ARG A 25 17.77 -0.85 2.21
C ARG A 25 17.18 0.39 1.58
N SER A 26 17.62 1.55 2.07
CA SER A 26 17.13 2.83 1.55
C SER A 26 17.33 2.97 0.04
N VAL A 27 18.41 2.42 -0.50
CA VAL A 27 18.67 2.52 -1.94
C VAL A 27 17.60 1.76 -2.74
N ASP A 28 17.09 0.66 -2.19
CA ASP A 28 16.04 -0.10 -2.85
C ASP A 28 14.75 0.70 -2.88
N VAL A 29 14.46 1.39 -1.78
CA VAL A 29 13.24 2.23 -1.69
C VAL A 29 13.35 3.40 -2.67
N ALA A 30 14.52 4.06 -2.71
CA ALA A 30 14.72 5.20 -3.60
C ALA A 30 14.50 4.79 -5.05
N ARG A 31 15.03 3.63 -5.43
CA ARG A 31 14.91 3.14 -6.79
C ARG A 31 13.45 2.78 -7.11
N TYR A 32 12.79 2.09 -6.20
CA TYR A 32 11.42 1.66 -6.42
C TYR A 32 10.44 2.83 -6.54
N MET A 33 10.60 3.81 -5.67
CA MET A 33 9.70 4.96 -5.65
C MET A 33 10.13 6.10 -6.57
N GLU A 34 11.33 6.00 -7.13
CA GLU A 34 11.89 7.03 -8.01
C GLU A 34 11.98 8.37 -7.27
N VAL A 35 12.49 8.33 -6.06
CA VAL A 35 12.71 9.52 -5.25
C VAL A 35 14.17 9.59 -4.86
N SER A 36 14.59 10.75 -4.35
CA SER A 36 15.98 10.95 -3.98
C SER A 36 16.32 10.19 -2.71
N LYS A 37 17.60 9.85 -2.56
CA LYS A 37 18.06 9.16 -1.38
C LYS A 37 17.86 10.00 -0.10
N PRO A 38 18.15 11.32 -0.11
CA PRO A 38 17.85 12.13 1.06
C PRO A 38 16.38 12.11 1.46
N SER A 39 15.46 12.07 0.50
CA SER A 39 14.03 11.98 0.80
C SER A 39 13.72 10.68 1.52
N VAL A 40 14.30 9.57 1.06
CA VAL A 40 14.10 8.28 1.71
C VAL A 40 14.67 8.31 3.13
N CYS A 41 15.87 8.85 3.29
CA CYS A 41 16.51 8.90 4.61
C CYS A 41 15.68 9.71 5.59
N TYR A 42 15.11 10.81 5.14
CA TYR A 42 14.25 11.62 5.99
C TYR A 42 13.00 10.85 6.40
N ALA A 43 12.34 10.22 5.43
CA ALA A 43 11.13 9.45 5.68
C ALA A 43 11.40 8.27 6.61
N VAL A 44 12.49 7.55 6.38
CA VAL A 44 12.88 6.42 7.23
C VAL A 44 13.11 6.89 8.67
N GLY A 45 13.79 8.03 8.84
CA GLY A 45 14.01 8.58 10.16
C GLY A 45 12.71 8.93 10.88
N THR A 46 11.80 9.58 10.16
CA THR A 46 10.52 9.96 10.73
C THR A 46 9.69 8.73 11.11
N LEU A 47 9.66 7.74 10.23
CA LEU A 47 8.88 6.53 10.49
C LEU A 47 9.49 5.70 11.62
N ARG A 48 10.83 5.72 11.74
CA ARG A 48 11.49 5.03 12.84
C ARG A 48 11.12 5.67 14.16
N GLU A 49 11.12 7.02 14.22
CA GLU A 49 10.72 7.73 15.42
C GLU A 49 9.27 7.44 15.79
N GLY A 50 8.43 7.23 14.81
CA GLY A 50 7.02 6.91 15.04
C GLY A 50 6.78 5.47 15.43
N GLY A 51 7.80 4.63 15.40
CA GLY A 51 7.65 3.23 15.78
C GLY A 51 7.15 2.33 14.65
N PHE A 52 7.16 2.80 13.41
CA PHE A 52 6.65 2.02 12.28
C PHE A 52 7.70 1.12 11.65
N LEU A 53 8.98 1.40 11.89
CA LEU A 53 10.05 0.58 11.36
C LEU A 53 11.28 0.67 12.26
N THR A 54 12.21 -0.26 12.04
CA THR A 54 13.52 -0.23 12.69
C THR A 54 14.58 -0.42 11.60
N THR A 55 15.81 -0.08 11.94
CA THR A 55 16.94 -0.35 11.05
C THR A 55 17.98 -1.12 11.87
N ASP A 56 18.63 -2.09 11.22
CA ASP A 56 19.66 -2.87 11.92
C ASP A 56 21.05 -2.29 11.65
N GLU A 57 22.08 -2.91 12.18
CA GLU A 57 23.43 -2.41 12.04
C GLU A 57 23.95 -2.45 10.61
N ASN A 58 23.34 -3.22 9.76
CA ASN A 58 23.70 -3.29 8.35
C ASN A 58 22.82 -2.38 7.50
N HIS A 59 22.01 -1.55 8.15
CA HIS A 59 21.15 -0.57 7.49
C HIS A 59 19.96 -1.18 6.74
N TYR A 60 19.63 -2.42 7.06
CA TYR A 60 18.39 -3.02 6.53
C TYR A 60 17.20 -2.49 7.31
N ILE A 61 16.12 -2.25 6.58
CA ILE A 61 14.90 -1.67 7.15
C ILE A 61 13.90 -2.79 7.43
N HIS A 62 13.34 -2.78 8.63
CA HIS A 62 12.37 -3.79 9.04
C HIS A 62 11.11 -3.11 9.55
N LEU A 63 9.96 -3.51 9.02
CA LEU A 63 8.69 -3.00 9.53
C LEU A 63 8.41 -3.61 10.89
N THR A 64 7.92 -2.78 11.82
CA THR A 64 7.42 -3.29 13.09
C THR A 64 6.00 -3.83 12.88
N ASP A 65 5.42 -4.42 13.92
CA ASP A 65 4.02 -4.86 13.82
C ASP A 65 3.11 -3.71 13.47
N LEU A 66 3.35 -2.53 14.06
CA LEU A 66 2.56 -1.35 13.73
C LEU A 66 2.74 -0.96 12.27
N GLY A 67 3.97 -0.98 11.80
CA GLY A 67 4.25 -0.66 10.39
C GLY A 67 3.61 -1.64 9.43
N TRP A 68 3.64 -2.94 9.77
CA TRP A 68 2.98 -3.96 8.97
C TRP A 68 1.49 -3.70 8.88
N ASP A 69 0.85 -3.41 10.02
CA ASP A 69 -0.60 -3.17 10.05
C ASP A 69 -0.98 -2.03 9.14
N VAL A 70 -0.25 -0.92 9.22
CA VAL A 70 -0.55 0.24 8.39
C VAL A 70 -0.29 -0.07 6.91
N ALA A 71 0.84 -0.70 6.62
CA ALA A 71 1.20 -1.02 5.24
C ALA A 71 0.19 -1.94 4.60
N GLU A 72 -0.26 -2.96 5.34
CA GLU A 72 -1.24 -3.91 4.81
C GLU A 72 -2.58 -3.26 4.54
N LYS A 73 -3.01 -2.35 5.42
CA LYS A 73 -4.27 -1.64 5.22
C LYS A 73 -4.22 -0.79 3.95
N ILE A 74 -3.11 -0.08 3.76
CA ILE A 74 -2.96 0.76 2.58
C ILE A 74 -2.89 -0.09 1.32
N TYR A 75 -2.17 -1.20 1.38
CA TYR A 75 -2.04 -2.09 0.23
C TYR A 75 -3.41 -2.70 -0.14
N GLU A 76 -4.20 -3.07 0.85
CA GLU A 76 -5.55 -3.58 0.61
C GLU A 76 -6.40 -2.54 -0.12
N ARG A 77 -6.31 -1.28 0.32
CA ARG A 77 -7.04 -0.19 -0.32
C ARG A 77 -6.57 0.01 -1.76
N HIS A 78 -5.27 -0.05 -1.96
CA HIS A 78 -4.70 0.11 -3.29
C HIS A 78 -5.25 -0.95 -4.24
N CYS A 79 -5.24 -2.19 -3.84
CA CYS A 79 -5.75 -3.28 -4.66
C CYS A 79 -7.24 -3.14 -4.92
N PHE A 80 -7.99 -2.78 -3.89
CA PHE A 80 -9.43 -2.63 -4.03
C PHE A 80 -9.79 -1.53 -5.04
N PHE A 81 -9.22 -0.34 -4.87
CA PHE A 81 -9.55 0.77 -5.76
C PHE A 81 -9.05 0.54 -7.19
N THR A 82 -7.87 -0.05 -7.32
CA THR A 82 -7.36 -0.40 -8.64
C THR A 82 -8.34 -1.34 -9.35
N HIS A 83 -8.77 -2.37 -8.64
CA HIS A 83 -9.70 -3.35 -9.21
C HIS A 83 -11.03 -2.71 -9.56
N GLN A 84 -11.57 -1.88 -8.67
CA GLN A 84 -12.86 -1.21 -8.92
C GLN A 84 -12.78 -0.34 -10.17
N LEU A 85 -11.71 0.42 -10.31
CA LEU A 85 -11.57 1.31 -11.47
C LEU A 85 -11.45 0.53 -12.77
N ILE A 86 -10.65 -0.53 -12.74
CA ILE A 86 -10.50 -1.37 -13.94
C ILE A 86 -11.83 -2.02 -14.31
N SER A 87 -12.58 -2.45 -13.30
CA SER A 87 -13.85 -3.14 -13.57
C SER A 87 -14.89 -2.26 -14.23
N VAL A 88 -14.81 -0.94 -14.06
CA VAL A 88 -15.73 -0.01 -14.72
C VAL A 88 -15.14 0.57 -16.01
N GLY A 89 -13.99 0.07 -16.44
CA GLY A 89 -13.44 0.41 -17.74
C GLY A 89 -12.25 1.38 -17.73
N VAL A 90 -11.73 1.71 -16.56
CA VAL A 90 -10.58 2.62 -16.50
C VAL A 90 -9.32 1.89 -16.95
N ASN A 91 -8.51 2.56 -17.74
CA ASN A 91 -7.21 2.02 -18.18
C ASN A 91 -6.38 1.58 -16.97
N PRO A 92 -5.76 0.39 -17.00
CA PRO A 92 -5.03 -0.11 -15.82
C PRO A 92 -3.94 0.82 -15.30
N GLN A 93 -3.20 1.50 -16.16
CA GLN A 93 -2.16 2.42 -15.70
C GLN A 93 -2.77 3.62 -14.99
N ILE A 94 -3.87 4.15 -15.51
CA ILE A 94 -4.57 5.26 -14.88
C ILE A 94 -5.18 4.80 -13.55
N ALA A 95 -5.75 3.60 -13.55
CA ALA A 95 -6.38 3.04 -12.35
C ALA A 95 -5.38 2.94 -11.21
N GLU A 96 -4.16 2.49 -11.49
CA GLU A 96 -3.13 2.38 -10.47
C GLU A 96 -2.74 3.73 -9.89
N VAL A 97 -2.59 4.73 -10.75
CA VAL A 97 -2.22 6.07 -10.30
C VAL A 97 -3.33 6.68 -9.45
N ASP A 98 -4.57 6.53 -9.90
CA ASP A 98 -5.70 7.08 -9.15
C ASP A 98 -5.90 6.36 -7.83
N ALA A 99 -5.76 5.03 -7.82
CA ALA A 99 -5.89 4.26 -6.60
C ALA A 99 -4.86 4.70 -5.56
N CYS A 100 -3.64 5.00 -6.00
CA CYS A 100 -2.61 5.49 -5.12
C CYS A 100 -3.01 6.76 -4.38
N ARG A 101 -3.81 7.60 -5.02
CA ARG A 101 -4.30 8.82 -4.39
C ARG A 101 -5.51 8.55 -3.51
N MET A 102 -6.42 7.71 -4.00
CA MET A 102 -7.65 7.40 -3.29
C MET A 102 -7.42 6.69 -1.98
N GLU A 103 -6.40 5.82 -1.95
CA GLU A 103 -6.17 4.99 -0.79
C GLU A 103 -5.87 5.78 0.48
N HIS A 104 -5.33 6.98 0.34
CA HIS A 104 -4.98 7.82 1.48
C HIS A 104 -6.10 8.78 1.90
N ALA A 105 -7.07 8.96 1.03
CA ALA A 105 -8.09 9.99 1.23
C ALA A 105 -9.38 9.46 1.86
N VAL A 106 -9.58 8.16 1.84
CA VAL A 106 -10.84 7.54 2.23
C VAL A 106 -10.80 7.13 3.70
N ASN A 107 -11.84 7.50 4.43
CA ASN A 107 -11.99 7.12 5.83
C ASN A 107 -12.18 5.61 5.95
N ASP A 108 -11.76 5.03 7.08
CA ASP A 108 -11.90 3.59 7.32
C ASP A 108 -13.35 3.14 7.19
N GLU A 109 -14.28 3.90 7.74
CA GLU A 109 -15.69 3.53 7.66
C GLU A 109 -16.16 3.50 6.22
N SER A 110 -15.80 4.52 5.45
CA SER A 110 -16.18 4.59 4.04
C SER A 110 -15.59 3.40 3.27
N PHE A 111 -14.34 3.08 3.53
CA PHE A 111 -13.70 1.96 2.86
C PHE A 111 -14.38 0.65 3.18
N GLN A 112 -14.67 0.40 4.48
CA GLN A 112 -15.35 -0.83 4.87
C GLN A 112 -16.72 -0.97 4.21
N LYS A 113 -17.46 0.14 4.14
CA LYS A 113 -18.78 0.12 3.51
C LYS A 113 -18.70 -0.15 2.02
N LEU A 114 -17.72 0.45 1.37
CA LEU A 114 -17.50 0.20 -0.06
C LEU A 114 -17.14 -1.26 -0.30
N LYS A 115 -16.29 -1.82 0.57
CA LYS A 115 -15.88 -3.20 0.44
C LYS A 115 -17.06 -4.14 0.63
N GLU A 116 -17.87 -3.90 1.66
CA GLU A 116 -19.06 -4.71 1.92
C GLU A 116 -20.04 -4.65 0.76
N HIS A 117 -20.22 -3.47 0.20
CA HIS A 117 -21.12 -3.30 -0.94
C HIS A 117 -20.60 -4.10 -2.14
N ALA A 118 -19.32 -4.04 -2.41
CA ALA A 118 -18.73 -4.78 -3.53
C ALA A 118 -18.91 -6.28 -3.36
N MET A 119 -18.74 -6.77 -2.12
CA MET A 119 -18.95 -8.18 -1.83
C MET A 119 -20.40 -8.60 -2.06
N ARG A 120 -21.33 -7.76 -1.65
CA ARG A 120 -22.76 -8.06 -1.85
C ARG A 120 -23.12 -8.09 -3.34
N GLU A 121 -22.54 -7.17 -4.12
CA GLU A 121 -22.79 -7.13 -5.55
C GLU A 121 -22.31 -8.40 -6.22
N ILE A 122 -21.14 -8.86 -5.85
CA ILE A 122 -20.59 -10.09 -6.39
C ILE A 122 -21.49 -11.28 -6.06
N ALA A 123 -21.90 -11.38 -4.79
CA ALA A 123 -22.77 -12.46 -4.35
C ALA A 123 -24.12 -12.41 -5.08
N SER A 124 -24.64 -11.20 -5.25
CA SER A 124 -25.93 -10.99 -5.90
C SER A 124 -25.90 -11.40 -7.37
N GLN A 125 -24.80 -11.12 -8.04
CA GLN A 125 -24.65 -11.45 -9.45
C GLN A 125 -24.16 -12.88 -9.67
N LYS A 126 -23.83 -13.57 -8.59
CA LYS A 126 -23.28 -14.93 -8.64
C LYS A 126 -22.07 -15.01 -9.55
N ILE A 127 -21.26 -13.98 -9.50
CA ILE A 127 -20.02 -13.96 -10.25
C ILE A 127 -18.96 -14.57 -9.36
N ASP A 128 -18.49 -15.73 -9.76
CA ASP A 128 -17.46 -16.40 -8.98
C ASP A 128 -16.09 -15.90 -9.36
N ASN A 129 -15.20 -15.97 -8.44
CA ASN A 129 -13.78 -15.73 -8.66
C ASN A 129 -13.36 -14.34 -9.06
N ILE A 130 -14.21 -13.36 -8.87
CA ILE A 130 -13.82 -12.02 -9.24
C ILE A 130 -12.69 -11.54 -8.33
N PHE A 131 -12.64 -12.04 -7.10
CA PHE A 131 -11.56 -11.71 -6.18
C PHE A 131 -10.30 -12.53 -6.42
N ASP A 132 -10.42 -13.62 -7.14
CA ASP A 132 -9.23 -14.38 -7.52
C ASP A 132 -8.43 -13.61 -8.55
N ASP A 133 -9.12 -12.76 -9.31
CA ASP A 133 -8.45 -11.93 -10.28
C ASP A 133 -7.99 -10.62 -9.66
N PHE A 134 -8.28 -10.42 -8.37
CA PHE A 134 -7.87 -9.23 -7.69
C PHE A 134 -6.36 -9.18 -7.75
N PRO A 135 -5.80 -8.08 -8.18
CA PRO A 135 -4.36 -8.02 -8.36
C PRO A 135 -3.64 -7.97 -7.06
N VAL A 136 -3.61 -9.08 -6.41
CA VAL A 136 -2.87 -9.18 -5.24
C VAL A 136 -1.52 -9.32 -5.70
N LYS A 137 -0.89 -8.30 -6.05
CA LYS A 137 0.25 -8.39 -6.54
C LYS A 137 1.13 -8.62 -5.73
N LYS A 138 1.88 -9.17 -5.84
CA LYS A 138 2.89 -9.50 -5.12
C LYS A 138 3.99 -8.90 -5.46
#